data_04448f0552feba73e0481f29f42b5b42
#
_entry.id   04448f0552feba73e0481f29f42b5b42
#
_cell.length_a   1.000
_cell.length_b   1.000
_cell.length_c   1.000
_cell.angle_alpha   90.00
_cell.angle_beta   90.00
_cell.angle_gamma   90.00
#
_symmetry.space_group_name_H-M   'P 1'
#
loop_
_entity.id
_entity.type
_entity.pdbx_description
1 polymer ?
#
loop_
_entity_poly.entity_id
_entity_poly.type
_entity_poly.pdbx_seq_one_letter_code
_entity_poly.pdbx_strand_id
1 'polypeptide(L)'
;MKILHVNQQIGPGGAAGICLALHNALLAGGHESAVLVGRPTRELPGVRLIEHDRYRSVWGRSWMAAARRLNQHSGRLRGAQRVSERWLPRLASPRRFWSWWAGHEDSDFPGTAHLLEQVPFMPDVLHLHNLHGDYFDLRELPRFSRALPMIITLHDAWLLAGHCSHSFDCERWKTGCGSCPRLDITPALRRDGTALNWQRKREIYQNSRLSLVCPSQWLADKVCQSILMPGADRLKVIPNGVDTLVFKPGVKAAARERLGWPQEALIVMFAANGVRQSIWKDYPTMREAIRLAGERAGGRPLRFFAIGDAAPPEQAGAAKIEFLPYRDSPAECYQAADVYLHAARADTFPTTILEALACGVPVVATAVGGIPEQIIDGETGFLVPAGDAPALAERLARLAQSPELVRAMAAAASRDAADRFSLERMVSTYVQLYREVIEQRKGT
;
A
#
# COMPACT_ATOMS: atom_id res chain seq x y z
N MET A 1 -16.15 -3.19 21.22
CA MET A 1 -14.87 -3.91 21.07
C MET A 1 -13.76 -2.87 21.11
N LYS A 2 -12.60 -3.27 21.61
CA LYS A 2 -11.38 -2.43 21.73
C LYS A 2 -10.32 -2.97 20.77
N ILE A 3 -9.99 -2.21 19.75
CA ILE A 3 -9.07 -2.66 18.68
C ILE A 3 -7.80 -1.80 18.70
N LEU A 4 -6.65 -2.47 18.76
CA LEU A 4 -5.36 -1.82 18.58
C LEU A 4 -4.83 -2.13 17.19
N HIS A 5 -4.72 -1.12 16.34
CA HIS A 5 -4.02 -1.21 15.07
C HIS A 5 -2.54 -0.87 15.21
N VAL A 6 -1.69 -1.56 14.46
CA VAL A 6 -0.26 -1.24 14.34
C VAL A 6 0.10 -1.16 12.88
N ASN A 7 0.71 -0.05 12.46
CA ASN A 7 1.14 0.15 11.08
C ASN A 7 2.47 0.91 11.02
N GLN A 8 3.16 0.85 9.90
CA GLN A 8 4.40 1.61 9.69
C GLN A 8 4.16 3.12 9.82
N GLN A 9 3.11 3.62 9.19
CA GLN A 9 2.71 5.04 9.19
C GLN A 9 1.22 5.17 8.88
N ILE A 10 0.65 6.34 9.14
CA ILE A 10 -0.69 6.72 8.68
C ILE A 10 -0.54 7.85 7.67
N GLY A 11 -1.34 7.78 6.63
CA GLY A 11 -1.36 8.77 5.55
C GLY A 11 -2.24 8.30 4.41
N PRO A 12 -2.32 9.06 3.35
CA PRO A 12 -3.09 8.68 2.16
C PRO A 12 -2.45 7.52 1.41
N GLY A 13 -3.31 6.72 0.80
CA GLY A 13 -2.95 5.61 -0.09
C GLY A 13 -2.60 4.30 0.60
N GLY A 14 -2.81 3.21 -0.12
CA GLY A 14 -2.41 1.85 0.24
C GLY A 14 -2.75 1.43 1.67
N ALA A 15 -1.83 0.70 2.30
CA ALA A 15 -1.98 0.18 3.66
C ALA A 15 -2.27 1.25 4.72
N ALA A 16 -1.67 2.43 4.60
CA ALA A 16 -1.84 3.53 5.53
C ALA A 16 -3.27 4.08 5.50
N GLY A 17 -3.83 4.26 4.30
CA GLY A 17 -5.21 4.71 4.09
C GLY A 17 -6.22 3.68 4.58
N ILE A 18 -6.02 2.40 4.31
CA ILE A 18 -6.90 1.31 4.77
C ILE A 18 -6.92 1.22 6.31
N CYS A 19 -5.75 1.27 6.96
CA CYS A 19 -5.65 1.27 8.41
C CYS A 19 -6.41 2.46 9.03
N LEU A 20 -6.24 3.67 8.48
CA LEU A 20 -6.91 4.87 8.95
C LEU A 20 -8.43 4.81 8.72
N ALA A 21 -8.85 4.32 7.56
CA ALA A 21 -10.28 4.16 7.24
C ALA A 21 -10.97 3.19 8.20
N LEU A 22 -10.34 2.05 8.51
CA LEU A 22 -10.84 1.11 9.53
C LEU A 22 -10.92 1.74 10.90
N HIS A 23 -9.85 2.44 11.35
CA HIS A 23 -9.82 3.13 12.62
C HIS A 23 -10.97 4.13 12.77
N ASN A 24 -11.13 5.01 11.77
CA ASN A 24 -12.19 6.03 11.79
C ASN A 24 -13.60 5.41 11.77
N ALA A 25 -13.81 4.38 10.96
CA ALA A 25 -15.09 3.70 10.86
C ALA A 25 -15.45 2.96 12.15
N LEU A 26 -14.46 2.36 12.83
CA LEU A 26 -14.67 1.72 14.15
C LEU A 26 -15.07 2.73 15.21
N LEU A 27 -14.41 3.91 15.25
CA LEU A 27 -14.78 4.99 16.16
C LEU A 27 -16.22 5.50 15.88
N ALA A 28 -16.55 5.71 14.61
CA ALA A 28 -17.90 6.12 14.20
C ALA A 28 -18.96 5.06 14.54
N GLY A 29 -18.58 3.78 14.52
CA GLY A 29 -19.43 2.64 14.93
C GLY A 29 -19.52 2.40 16.45
N GLY A 30 -19.00 3.33 17.28
CA GLY A 30 -19.06 3.24 18.74
C GLY A 30 -18.08 2.24 19.36
N HIS A 31 -17.03 1.85 18.63
CA HIS A 31 -15.95 1.00 19.16
C HIS A 31 -14.80 1.85 19.70
N GLU A 32 -14.01 1.31 20.63
CA GLU A 32 -12.73 1.91 21.00
C GLU A 32 -11.66 1.45 20.00
N SER A 33 -10.95 2.39 19.41
CA SER A 33 -9.89 2.10 18.46
C SER A 33 -8.69 3.02 18.69
N ALA A 34 -7.49 2.45 18.65
CA ALA A 34 -6.22 3.18 18.69
C ALA A 34 -5.29 2.68 17.60
N VAL A 35 -4.39 3.54 17.14
CA VAL A 35 -3.37 3.21 16.14
C VAL A 35 -1.99 3.55 16.70
N LEU A 36 -1.09 2.57 16.72
CA LEU A 36 0.32 2.77 16.97
C LEU A 36 1.11 2.74 15.65
N VAL A 37 1.94 3.75 15.42
CA VAL A 37 2.72 3.88 14.19
C VAL A 37 4.22 3.86 14.46
N GLY A 38 4.96 3.29 13.50
CA GLY A 38 6.42 3.23 13.57
C GLY A 38 7.13 4.52 13.17
N ARG A 39 6.47 5.37 12.39
CA ARG A 39 7.05 6.63 11.90
C ARG A 39 6.15 7.82 12.22
N PRO A 40 6.75 9.00 12.50
CA PRO A 40 5.97 10.21 12.73
C PRO A 40 5.03 10.51 11.56
N THR A 41 3.82 10.87 11.89
CA THR A 41 2.79 11.33 10.96
C THR A 41 2.20 12.64 11.50
N ARG A 42 1.31 13.27 10.76
CA ARG A 42 0.55 14.40 11.32
C ARG A 42 -0.26 13.93 12.52
N GLU A 43 -0.48 14.81 13.47
CA GLU A 43 -1.31 14.51 14.64
C GLU A 43 -2.74 14.17 14.21
N LEU A 44 -3.21 13.01 14.64
CA LEU A 44 -4.57 12.52 14.40
C LEU A 44 -5.12 11.92 15.70
N PRO A 45 -6.42 12.09 15.99
CA PRO A 45 -7.05 11.49 17.16
C PRO A 45 -6.83 9.97 17.23
N GLY A 46 -6.44 9.45 18.38
CA GLY A 46 -6.22 8.01 18.58
C GLY A 46 -4.96 7.43 17.91
N VAL A 47 -4.17 8.22 17.18
CA VAL A 47 -2.91 7.79 16.54
C VAL A 47 -1.71 8.25 17.36
N ARG A 48 -0.80 7.32 17.69
CA ARG A 48 0.40 7.59 18.49
C ARG A 48 1.62 6.93 17.88
N LEU A 49 2.79 7.53 18.09
CA LEU A 49 4.07 6.93 17.73
C LEU A 49 4.46 5.86 18.76
N ILE A 50 5.00 4.72 18.29
CA ILE A 50 5.56 3.70 19.19
C ILE A 50 6.79 4.27 19.89
N GLU A 51 6.78 4.26 21.22
CA GLU A 51 7.84 4.83 22.06
C GLU A 51 9.02 3.85 22.22
N HIS A 52 9.83 3.65 21.19
CA HIS A 52 10.99 2.77 21.31
C HIS A 52 12.05 3.30 22.29
N ASP A 53 12.29 4.60 22.27
CA ASP A 53 13.38 5.24 23.03
C ASP A 53 13.19 5.14 24.53
N ARG A 54 11.93 5.10 25.00
CA ARG A 54 11.59 4.92 26.41
C ARG A 54 12.17 3.61 26.97
N TYR A 55 12.23 2.58 26.17
CA TYR A 55 12.62 1.22 26.56
C TYR A 55 14.06 0.87 26.16
N ARG A 56 14.82 1.83 25.61
CA ARG A 56 16.24 1.66 25.32
C ARG A 56 17.11 1.83 26.56
N SER A 57 18.32 1.23 26.52
CA SER A 57 19.38 1.51 27.51
C SER A 57 19.74 3.01 27.54
N VAL A 58 20.39 3.46 28.61
CA VAL A 58 20.88 4.85 28.72
C VAL A 58 21.78 5.22 27.55
N TRP A 59 22.69 4.32 27.16
CA TRP A 59 23.55 4.48 25.96
C TRP A 59 22.72 4.70 24.69
N GLY A 60 21.76 3.81 24.43
CA GLY A 60 20.87 3.92 23.26
C GLY A 60 20.09 5.23 23.25
N ARG A 61 19.52 5.63 24.40
CA ARG A 61 18.76 6.90 24.53
C ARG A 61 19.65 8.12 24.24
N SER A 62 20.89 8.13 24.72
CA SER A 62 21.83 9.25 24.49
C SER A 62 22.14 9.42 23.00
N TRP A 63 22.42 8.34 22.28
CA TRP A 63 22.67 8.39 20.84
C TRP A 63 21.43 8.78 20.03
N MET A 64 20.25 8.29 20.41
CA MET A 64 18.99 8.68 19.75
C MET A 64 18.65 10.16 20.02
N ALA A 65 18.95 10.68 21.24
CA ALA A 65 18.82 12.11 21.52
C ALA A 65 19.78 12.96 20.67
N ALA A 66 21.02 12.52 20.51
CA ALA A 66 21.99 13.16 19.62
C ALA A 66 21.51 13.15 18.16
N ALA A 67 20.95 12.04 17.71
CA ALA A 67 20.37 11.91 16.36
C ALA A 67 19.25 12.93 16.14
N ARG A 68 18.29 13.04 17.08
CA ARG A 68 17.20 14.02 17.00
C ARG A 68 17.70 15.47 16.96
N ARG A 69 18.66 15.82 17.86
CA ARG A 69 19.27 17.16 17.87
C ARG A 69 19.96 17.50 16.56
N LEU A 70 20.73 16.56 16.01
CA LEU A 70 21.40 16.77 14.71
C LEU A 70 20.40 16.92 13.57
N ASN A 71 19.31 16.14 13.58
CA ASN A 71 18.28 16.21 12.55
C ASN A 71 17.54 17.55 12.57
N GLN A 72 17.28 18.14 13.74
CA GLN A 72 16.68 19.47 13.87
C GLN A 72 17.55 20.59 13.23
N HIS A 73 18.85 20.37 13.11
CA HIS A 73 19.80 21.31 12.52
C HIS A 73 20.28 20.88 11.12
N SER A 74 19.68 19.84 10.53
CA SER A 74 20.12 19.24 9.26
C SER A 74 20.07 20.20 8.06
N GLY A 75 19.17 21.16 8.06
CA GLY A 75 19.11 22.20 7.01
C GLY A 75 20.32 23.13 6.93
N ARG A 76 21.17 23.18 7.98
CA ARG A 76 22.36 24.05 8.05
C ARG A 76 23.68 23.35 7.76
N LEU A 77 23.72 22.01 7.83
CA LEU A 77 24.97 21.23 7.73
C LEU A 77 24.83 20.16 6.64
N ARG A 78 25.65 20.26 5.60
CA ARG A 78 25.71 19.21 4.53
C ARG A 78 26.00 17.84 5.14
N GLY A 79 25.15 16.86 4.87
CA GLY A 79 25.32 15.49 5.36
C GLY A 79 24.79 15.20 6.77
N ALA A 80 24.38 16.23 7.55
CA ALA A 80 23.85 16.05 8.90
C ALA A 80 22.63 15.12 8.93
N GLN A 81 21.71 15.26 7.98
CA GLN A 81 20.56 14.35 7.84
C GLN A 81 20.99 12.89 7.64
N ARG A 82 22.00 12.65 6.81
CA ARG A 82 22.51 11.29 6.56
C ARG A 82 23.14 10.69 7.82
N VAL A 83 23.82 11.49 8.62
CA VAL A 83 24.41 11.06 9.89
C VAL A 83 23.34 10.79 10.93
N SER A 84 22.39 11.70 11.11
CA SER A 84 21.31 11.61 12.10
C SER A 84 20.35 10.45 11.83
N GLU A 85 20.02 10.19 10.58
CA GLU A 85 19.03 9.16 10.20
C GLU A 85 19.69 7.79 10.00
N ARG A 86 20.96 7.75 9.60
CA ARG A 86 21.61 6.50 9.18
C ARG A 86 22.69 5.99 10.13
N TRP A 87 23.52 6.87 10.68
CA TRP A 87 24.68 6.44 11.49
C TRP A 87 24.41 6.45 12.98
N LEU A 88 23.87 7.54 13.54
CA LEU A 88 23.65 7.64 14.98
C LEU A 88 22.66 6.59 15.52
N PRO A 89 21.57 6.21 14.86
CA PRO A 89 20.73 5.11 15.30
C PRO A 89 21.43 3.75 15.33
N ARG A 90 22.45 3.56 14.48
CA ARG A 90 23.26 2.33 14.49
C ARG A 90 24.26 2.29 15.63
N LEU A 91 24.79 3.44 16.04
CA LEU A 91 25.64 3.55 17.26
C LEU A 91 24.81 3.37 18.53
N ALA A 92 23.53 3.73 18.51
CA ALA A 92 22.62 3.50 19.61
C ALA A 92 22.46 1.99 19.93
N SER A 93 22.65 1.12 18.93
CA SER A 93 22.63 -0.33 19.08
C SER A 93 23.68 -0.97 18.16
N PRO A 94 24.80 -1.49 18.70
CA PRO A 94 25.79 -2.19 17.89
C PRO A 94 25.22 -3.39 17.13
N ARG A 95 24.20 -4.05 17.68
CA ARG A 95 23.52 -5.18 17.01
C ARG A 95 22.83 -4.72 15.71
N ARG A 96 22.24 -3.53 15.68
CA ARG A 96 21.64 -2.94 14.45
C ARG A 96 22.67 -2.73 13.35
N PHE A 97 23.88 -2.27 13.73
CA PHE A 97 24.98 -2.10 12.78
C PHE A 97 25.35 -3.42 12.11
N TRP A 98 25.54 -4.48 12.91
CA TRP A 98 25.89 -5.79 12.40
C TRP A 98 24.77 -6.42 11.57
N SER A 99 23.53 -6.33 12.00
CA SER A 99 22.38 -6.80 11.23
C SER A 99 22.30 -6.11 9.86
N TRP A 100 22.36 -4.78 9.84
CA TRP A 100 22.38 -4.03 8.61
C TRP A 100 23.57 -4.39 7.69
N TRP A 101 24.77 -4.54 8.28
CA TRP A 101 25.96 -4.88 7.51
C TRP A 101 25.88 -6.27 6.90
N ALA A 102 25.31 -7.23 7.59
CA ALA A 102 25.13 -8.61 7.15
C ALA A 102 23.89 -8.82 6.24
N GLY A 103 23.07 -7.79 6.04
CA GLY A 103 21.81 -7.91 5.28
C GLY A 103 20.70 -8.61 6.04
N HIS A 104 20.78 -8.63 7.38
CA HIS A 104 19.72 -9.14 8.22
C HIS A 104 18.68 -8.07 8.50
N GLU A 105 17.41 -8.48 8.61
CA GLU A 105 16.34 -7.60 9.09
C GLU A 105 16.60 -7.17 10.52
N ASP A 106 16.35 -5.89 10.79
CA ASP A 106 16.55 -5.31 12.11
C ASP A 106 15.40 -5.76 13.04
N SER A 107 15.74 -6.08 14.27
CA SER A 107 14.81 -6.48 15.32
C SER A 107 15.00 -5.67 16.62
N ASP A 108 15.79 -4.58 16.59
CA ASP A 108 16.03 -3.75 17.77
C ASP A 108 14.99 -2.64 17.92
N PHE A 109 13.75 -3.06 18.15
CA PHE A 109 12.60 -2.19 18.36
C PHE A 109 11.95 -2.49 19.73
N PRO A 110 12.59 -2.10 20.85
CA PRO A 110 12.16 -2.51 22.19
C PRO A 110 10.76 -2.04 22.58
N GLY A 111 10.26 -0.94 22.01
CA GLY A 111 8.87 -0.50 22.22
C GLY A 111 7.82 -1.50 21.70
N THR A 112 8.20 -2.42 20.80
CA THR A 112 7.28 -3.47 20.32
C THR A 112 6.84 -4.37 21.46
N ALA A 113 7.72 -4.75 22.37
CA ALA A 113 7.38 -5.60 23.52
C ALA A 113 6.36 -4.94 24.46
N HIS A 114 6.20 -3.63 24.40
CA HIS A 114 5.38 -2.81 25.29
C HIS A 114 4.19 -2.14 24.59
N LEU A 115 3.75 -2.64 23.43
CA LEU A 115 2.64 -2.01 22.67
C LEU A 115 1.37 -1.85 23.49
N LEU A 116 1.02 -2.84 24.30
CA LEU A 116 -0.21 -2.84 25.10
C LEU A 116 -0.18 -1.80 26.23
N GLU A 117 0.99 -1.38 26.69
CA GLU A 117 1.18 -0.35 27.71
C GLU A 117 1.10 1.08 27.14
N GLN A 118 1.17 1.22 25.80
CA GLN A 118 1.20 2.52 25.11
C GLN A 118 -0.19 3.01 24.68
N VAL A 119 -1.24 2.25 24.99
CA VAL A 119 -2.62 2.61 24.67
C VAL A 119 -3.47 2.69 25.95
N PRO A 120 -4.55 3.51 25.96
CA PRO A 120 -5.30 3.78 27.18
C PRO A 120 -6.26 2.65 27.60
N PHE A 121 -6.30 1.54 26.87
CA PHE A 121 -7.17 0.41 27.12
C PHE A 121 -6.47 -0.91 26.82
N MET A 122 -6.92 -1.99 27.44
CA MET A 122 -6.53 -3.35 27.03
C MET A 122 -7.30 -3.74 25.78
N PRO A 123 -6.66 -3.99 24.63
CA PRO A 123 -7.37 -4.34 23.41
C PRO A 123 -7.95 -5.76 23.45
N ASP A 124 -9.14 -5.92 22.84
CA ASP A 124 -9.74 -7.22 22.59
C ASP A 124 -9.07 -7.92 21.38
N VAL A 125 -8.55 -7.12 20.44
CA VAL A 125 -7.86 -7.60 19.21
C VAL A 125 -6.66 -6.71 18.91
N LEU A 126 -5.54 -7.33 18.55
CA LEU A 126 -4.37 -6.69 17.93
C LEU A 126 -4.42 -6.88 16.42
N HIS A 127 -4.58 -5.78 15.69
CA HIS A 127 -4.62 -5.79 14.22
C HIS A 127 -3.35 -5.16 13.64
N LEU A 128 -2.53 -5.99 13.02
CA LEU A 128 -1.26 -5.61 12.44
C LEU A 128 -1.40 -5.41 10.93
N HIS A 129 -0.73 -4.38 10.42
CA HIS A 129 -0.66 -4.06 8.99
C HIS A 129 0.78 -4.22 8.49
N ASN A 130 1.32 -3.30 7.70
CA ASN A 130 2.69 -3.37 7.20
C ASN A 130 3.73 -3.38 8.34
N LEU A 131 4.35 -4.53 8.59
CA LEU A 131 5.33 -4.72 9.67
C LEU A 131 6.78 -4.47 9.24
N HIS A 132 7.04 -4.24 7.97
CA HIS A 132 8.36 -3.85 7.47
C HIS A 132 8.64 -2.35 7.64
N GLY A 133 9.89 -1.92 7.44
CA GLY A 133 10.26 -0.51 7.47
C GLY A 133 10.88 -0.05 8.78
N ASP A 134 11.56 -0.93 9.48
CA ASP A 134 12.44 -0.63 10.62
C ASP A 134 11.70 0.00 11.82
N TYR A 135 10.64 -0.64 12.28
CA TYR A 135 9.90 -0.17 13.44
C TYR A 135 9.29 -1.27 14.32
N PHE A 136 9.22 -2.52 13.85
CA PHE A 136 8.53 -3.61 14.55
C PHE A 136 9.44 -4.82 14.71
N ASP A 137 9.45 -5.42 15.88
CA ASP A 137 10.16 -6.67 16.15
C ASP A 137 9.24 -7.88 15.97
N LEU A 138 9.41 -8.61 14.87
CA LEU A 138 8.62 -9.81 14.57
C LEU A 138 8.72 -10.90 15.64
N ARG A 139 9.79 -10.92 16.45
CA ARG A 139 9.98 -11.91 17.52
C ARG A 139 8.92 -11.82 18.62
N GLU A 140 8.18 -10.71 18.68
CA GLU A 140 7.10 -10.52 19.64
C GLU A 140 5.77 -11.17 19.18
N LEU A 141 5.63 -11.57 17.91
CA LEU A 141 4.41 -12.19 17.39
C LEU A 141 3.96 -13.44 18.18
N PRO A 142 4.86 -14.39 18.54
CA PRO A 142 4.47 -15.55 19.34
C PRO A 142 3.89 -15.18 20.72
N ARG A 143 4.45 -14.15 21.36
CA ARG A 143 3.99 -13.68 22.67
C ARG A 143 2.62 -13.01 22.56
N PHE A 144 2.45 -12.11 21.61
CA PHE A 144 1.18 -11.42 21.41
C PHE A 144 0.06 -12.38 21.01
N SER A 145 0.33 -13.31 20.09
CA SER A 145 -0.68 -14.27 19.63
C SER A 145 -1.12 -15.26 20.70
N ARG A 146 -0.30 -15.48 21.75
CA ARG A 146 -0.69 -16.22 22.94
C ARG A 146 -1.52 -15.37 23.93
N ALA A 147 -1.29 -14.06 23.96
CA ALA A 147 -1.95 -13.17 24.91
C ALA A 147 -3.36 -12.75 24.47
N LEU A 148 -3.55 -12.46 23.17
CA LEU A 148 -4.81 -11.95 22.62
C LEU A 148 -5.01 -12.35 21.16
N PRO A 149 -6.26 -12.30 20.66
CA PRO A 149 -6.53 -12.50 19.23
C PRO A 149 -5.72 -11.53 18.38
N MET A 150 -5.07 -12.05 17.34
CA MET A 150 -4.21 -11.27 16.47
C MET A 150 -4.57 -11.45 15.00
N ILE A 151 -4.79 -10.34 14.33
CA ILE A 151 -5.05 -10.30 12.88
C ILE A 151 -3.88 -9.61 12.20
N ILE A 152 -3.44 -10.15 11.07
CA ILE A 152 -2.47 -9.51 10.19
C ILE A 152 -3.11 -9.32 8.82
N THR A 153 -3.28 -8.06 8.39
CA THR A 153 -3.64 -7.75 7.01
C THR A 153 -2.38 -7.55 6.18
N LEU A 154 -2.21 -8.41 5.19
CA LEU A 154 -1.12 -8.32 4.24
C LEU A 154 -1.46 -7.29 3.16
N HIS A 155 -0.65 -6.25 3.03
CA HIS A 155 -0.76 -5.27 1.95
C HIS A 155 0.28 -5.50 0.85
N ASP A 156 1.26 -6.34 1.13
CA ASP A 156 2.31 -6.77 0.22
C ASP A 156 2.80 -8.19 0.58
N ALA A 157 3.82 -8.67 -0.11
CA ALA A 157 4.36 -10.02 0.07
C ALA A 157 5.59 -10.10 0.98
N TRP A 158 5.94 -9.04 1.73
CA TRP A 158 7.16 -9.02 2.56
C TRP A 158 7.20 -10.12 3.63
N LEU A 159 6.06 -10.43 4.24
CA LEU A 159 5.98 -11.48 5.26
C LEU A 159 6.27 -12.88 4.68
N LEU A 160 6.14 -13.06 3.37
CA LEU A 160 6.34 -14.34 2.69
C LEU A 160 7.81 -14.60 2.33
N ALA A 161 8.63 -13.55 2.28
CA ALA A 161 9.96 -13.56 1.69
C ALA A 161 11.07 -13.15 2.67
N GLY A 162 12.31 -13.39 2.31
CA GLY A 162 13.48 -13.02 3.11
C GLY A 162 13.72 -11.52 3.23
N HIS A 163 13.16 -10.69 2.31
CA HIS A 163 13.22 -9.23 2.44
C HIS A 163 12.23 -8.48 1.54
N CYS A 164 11.97 -8.96 0.33
CA CYS A 164 11.27 -8.17 -0.69
C CYS A 164 9.76 -8.06 -0.42
N SER A 165 9.20 -6.88 -0.62
CA SER A 165 7.76 -6.63 -0.54
C SER A 165 6.97 -7.20 -1.73
N HIS A 166 7.67 -7.56 -2.81
CA HIS A 166 7.10 -8.29 -3.94
C HIS A 166 8.19 -9.11 -4.64
N SER A 167 7.88 -10.36 -4.91
CA SER A 167 8.87 -11.32 -5.48
C SER A 167 9.00 -11.26 -7.00
N PHE A 168 8.10 -10.54 -7.71
CA PHE A 168 8.01 -10.61 -9.18
C PHE A 168 8.00 -12.08 -9.64
N ASP A 169 8.91 -12.47 -10.54
CA ASP A 169 9.06 -13.84 -11.05
C ASP A 169 9.91 -14.76 -10.16
N CYS A 170 10.41 -14.24 -9.02
CA CYS A 170 11.22 -15.04 -8.12
C CYS A 170 10.35 -15.99 -7.28
N GLU A 171 10.66 -17.29 -7.32
CA GLU A 171 9.94 -18.34 -6.59
C GLU A 171 10.68 -18.81 -5.31
N ARG A 172 11.87 -18.25 -5.00
CA ARG A 172 12.72 -18.68 -3.86
C ARG A 172 12.06 -18.50 -2.50
N TRP A 173 11.11 -17.56 -2.40
CA TRP A 173 10.33 -17.36 -1.18
C TRP A 173 9.54 -18.59 -0.73
N LYS A 174 9.25 -19.54 -1.64
CA LYS A 174 8.56 -20.81 -1.33
C LYS A 174 9.46 -21.80 -0.59
N THR A 175 10.74 -21.85 -0.91
CA THR A 175 11.63 -22.94 -0.50
C THR A 175 12.82 -22.50 0.35
N GLY A 176 13.08 -21.20 0.52
CA GLY A 176 14.14 -20.76 1.43
C GLY A 176 15.01 -19.63 0.94
N CYS A 177 14.60 -18.66 0.26
CA CYS A 177 15.40 -17.49 -0.16
C CYS A 177 16.95 -17.74 -0.21
N GLY A 178 17.78 -16.72 -0.34
CA GLY A 178 19.24 -16.86 -0.54
C GLY A 178 19.61 -16.76 -2.01
N SER A 179 20.85 -16.35 -2.29
CA SER A 179 21.35 -15.99 -3.62
C SER A 179 20.36 -15.05 -4.34
N CYS A 180 19.93 -14.00 -3.62
CA CYS A 180 18.83 -13.14 -4.06
C CYS A 180 19.22 -12.34 -5.31
N PRO A 181 18.44 -12.42 -6.40
CA PRO A 181 18.76 -11.70 -7.65
C PRO A 181 18.47 -10.20 -7.55
N ARG A 182 17.70 -9.74 -6.54
CA ARG A 182 17.18 -8.38 -6.46
C ARG A 182 17.19 -7.84 -5.02
N LEU A 183 18.39 -7.58 -4.49
CA LEU A 183 18.56 -6.95 -3.16
C LEU A 183 18.12 -5.48 -3.11
N ASP A 184 17.90 -4.86 -4.27
CA ASP A 184 17.44 -3.49 -4.44
C ASP A 184 15.95 -3.31 -4.18
N ILE A 185 15.13 -4.38 -4.21
CA ILE A 185 13.70 -4.32 -3.92
C ILE A 185 13.50 -3.93 -2.45
N THR A 186 12.56 -3.02 -2.20
CA THR A 186 12.22 -2.53 -0.86
C THR A 186 11.63 -3.65 0.02
N PRO A 187 12.02 -3.76 1.29
CA PRO A 187 13.16 -3.11 1.97
C PRO A 187 14.50 -3.60 1.41
N ALA A 188 15.30 -2.68 0.85
CA ALA A 188 16.55 -3.03 0.17
C ALA A 188 17.63 -3.49 1.16
N LEU A 189 18.36 -4.55 0.79
CA LEU A 189 19.46 -5.08 1.58
C LEU A 189 20.82 -4.75 0.95
N ARG A 190 21.81 -4.52 1.78
CA ARG A 190 23.19 -4.28 1.34
C ARG A 190 23.93 -5.55 0.94
N ARG A 191 23.65 -6.65 1.63
CA ARG A 191 24.22 -7.99 1.44
C ARG A 191 23.09 -9.01 1.48
N ASP A 192 23.34 -10.16 0.90
CA ASP A 192 22.36 -11.23 0.89
C ASP A 192 22.33 -11.98 2.24
N GLY A 193 21.45 -11.51 3.12
CA GLY A 193 21.05 -12.21 4.34
C GLY A 193 19.69 -12.88 4.23
N THR A 194 19.13 -12.97 3.00
CA THR A 194 17.74 -13.36 2.79
C THR A 194 17.40 -14.79 3.21
N ALA A 195 18.35 -15.72 3.14
CA ALA A 195 18.13 -17.08 3.63
C ALA A 195 17.90 -17.10 5.15
N LEU A 196 18.76 -16.39 5.92
CA LEU A 196 18.61 -16.30 7.36
C LEU A 196 17.35 -15.54 7.78
N ASN A 197 17.04 -14.44 7.09
CA ASN A 197 15.81 -13.69 7.36
C ASN A 197 14.57 -14.56 7.13
N TRP A 198 14.53 -15.32 6.04
CA TRP A 198 13.46 -16.26 5.72
C TRP A 198 13.32 -17.34 6.80
N GLN A 199 14.44 -17.95 7.22
CA GLN A 199 14.45 -18.97 8.25
C GLN A 199 13.93 -18.43 9.59
N ARG A 200 14.40 -17.24 10.00
CA ARG A 200 13.93 -16.57 11.24
C ARG A 200 12.44 -16.28 11.20
N LYS A 201 11.92 -15.76 10.08
CA LYS A 201 10.48 -15.56 9.91
C LYS A 201 9.71 -16.86 10.04
N ARG A 202 10.16 -17.92 9.38
CA ARG A 202 9.56 -19.25 9.48
C ARG A 202 9.45 -19.73 10.92
N GLU A 203 10.53 -19.64 11.69
CA GLU A 203 10.56 -20.03 13.11
C GLU A 203 9.58 -19.20 13.95
N ILE A 204 9.53 -17.88 13.73
CA ILE A 204 8.59 -16.97 14.42
C ILE A 204 7.14 -17.38 14.11
N TYR A 205 6.82 -17.59 12.84
CA TYR A 205 5.44 -17.89 12.42
C TYR A 205 4.98 -19.25 12.93
N GLN A 206 5.82 -20.27 12.89
CA GLN A 206 5.51 -21.60 13.42
C GLN A 206 5.18 -21.59 14.93
N ASN A 207 5.66 -20.60 15.67
CA ASN A 207 5.39 -20.43 17.09
C ASN A 207 4.27 -19.40 17.38
N SER A 208 3.60 -18.91 16.36
CA SER A 208 2.54 -17.91 16.44
C SER A 208 1.18 -18.51 16.05
N ARG A 209 0.09 -17.85 16.47
CA ARG A 209 -1.29 -18.13 16.06
C ARG A 209 -1.85 -16.89 15.37
N LEU A 210 -2.01 -16.94 14.05
CA LEU A 210 -2.28 -15.77 13.23
C LEU A 210 -3.60 -15.92 12.48
N SER A 211 -4.48 -14.91 12.58
CA SER A 211 -5.57 -14.74 11.62
C SER A 211 -5.08 -13.84 10.50
N LEU A 212 -4.97 -14.37 9.29
CA LEU A 212 -4.43 -13.67 8.14
C LEU A 212 -5.55 -13.12 7.26
N VAL A 213 -5.35 -11.90 6.75
CA VAL A 213 -6.25 -11.28 5.78
C VAL A 213 -5.43 -10.82 4.57
N CYS A 214 -5.92 -11.13 3.38
CA CYS A 214 -5.37 -10.67 2.11
C CYS A 214 -6.41 -9.82 1.36
N PRO A 215 -6.02 -8.74 0.66
CA PRO A 215 -6.94 -7.92 -0.11
C PRO A 215 -7.36 -8.57 -1.43
N SER A 216 -6.67 -9.64 -1.87
CA SER A 216 -6.93 -10.38 -3.10
C SER A 216 -6.74 -11.87 -2.92
N GLN A 217 -7.43 -12.65 -3.74
CA GLN A 217 -7.23 -14.10 -3.82
C GLN A 217 -5.82 -14.44 -4.30
N TRP A 218 -5.29 -13.65 -5.26
CA TRP A 218 -3.91 -13.78 -5.73
C TRP A 218 -2.88 -13.76 -4.58
N LEU A 219 -3.03 -12.84 -3.61
CA LEU A 219 -2.12 -12.81 -2.46
C LEU A 219 -2.39 -13.94 -1.48
N ALA A 220 -3.66 -14.32 -1.28
CA ALA A 220 -4.02 -15.47 -0.44
C ALA A 220 -3.43 -16.78 -0.99
N ASP A 221 -3.45 -16.99 -2.30
CA ASP A 221 -2.83 -18.15 -2.94
C ASP A 221 -1.31 -18.20 -2.74
N LYS A 222 -0.65 -17.03 -2.72
CA LYS A 222 0.77 -16.95 -2.34
C LYS A 222 0.98 -17.28 -0.86
N VAL A 223 0.13 -16.80 0.03
CA VAL A 223 0.19 -17.13 1.47
C VAL A 223 0.09 -18.64 1.68
N CYS A 224 -0.83 -19.33 1.00
CA CYS A 224 -0.98 -20.78 1.09
C CYS A 224 0.30 -21.55 0.75
N GLN A 225 1.16 -21.00 -0.10
CA GLN A 225 2.42 -21.63 -0.54
C GLN A 225 3.64 -21.15 0.27
N SER A 226 3.46 -20.30 1.29
CA SER A 226 4.54 -19.60 1.98
C SER A 226 4.83 -20.15 3.38
N ILE A 227 5.94 -19.69 3.94
CA ILE A 227 6.33 -19.92 5.34
C ILE A 227 5.35 -19.35 6.37
N LEU A 228 4.43 -18.49 5.96
CA LEU A 228 3.46 -17.88 6.86
C LEU A 228 2.28 -18.81 7.17
N MET A 229 1.90 -19.67 6.23
CA MET A 229 0.75 -20.55 6.36
C MET A 229 0.80 -21.50 7.58
N PRO A 230 1.93 -22.09 7.96
CA PRO A 230 1.98 -22.96 9.14
C PRO A 230 1.65 -22.27 10.48
N GLY A 231 1.75 -20.94 10.56
CA GLY A 231 1.33 -20.16 11.74
C GLY A 231 -0.08 -19.59 11.66
N ALA A 232 -0.81 -19.90 10.59
CA ALA A 232 -2.14 -19.36 10.35
C ALA A 232 -3.23 -20.28 10.89
N ASP A 233 -3.99 -19.80 11.87
CA ASP A 233 -5.24 -20.42 12.32
C ASP A 233 -6.38 -20.17 11.30
N ARG A 234 -6.28 -19.08 10.54
CA ARG A 234 -7.28 -18.63 9.56
C ARG A 234 -6.64 -17.81 8.46
N LEU A 235 -7.16 -17.96 7.24
CA LEU A 235 -6.86 -17.08 6.10
C LEU A 235 -8.19 -16.63 5.48
N LYS A 236 -8.37 -15.32 5.31
CA LYS A 236 -9.58 -14.72 4.73
C LYS A 236 -9.21 -13.70 3.66
N VAL A 237 -9.97 -13.64 2.58
CA VAL A 237 -9.86 -12.56 1.59
C VAL A 237 -10.88 -11.48 1.95
N ILE A 238 -10.40 -10.25 2.19
CA ILE A 238 -11.22 -9.07 2.40
C ILE A 238 -10.68 -7.97 1.50
N PRO A 239 -11.34 -7.67 0.38
CA PRO A 239 -10.92 -6.61 -0.53
C PRO A 239 -10.80 -5.27 0.18
N ASN A 240 -9.83 -4.45 -0.24
CA ASN A 240 -9.76 -3.06 0.19
C ASN A 240 -11.06 -2.34 -0.20
N GLY A 241 -11.52 -1.42 0.65
CA GLY A 241 -12.69 -0.60 0.41
C GLY A 241 -12.32 0.81 -0.05
N VAL A 242 -13.24 1.44 -0.76
CA VAL A 242 -13.21 2.84 -1.14
C VAL A 242 -14.41 3.58 -0.55
N ASP A 243 -14.19 4.80 -0.06
CA ASP A 243 -15.27 5.65 0.47
C ASP A 243 -16.11 6.18 -0.69
N THR A 244 -17.28 5.57 -0.92
CA THR A 244 -18.22 5.93 -1.99
C THR A 244 -19.00 7.21 -1.72
N LEU A 245 -18.87 7.81 -0.54
CA LEU A 245 -19.40 9.15 -0.26
C LEU A 245 -18.44 10.23 -0.80
N VAL A 246 -17.15 9.95 -0.81
CA VAL A 246 -16.08 10.82 -1.33
C VAL A 246 -15.83 10.54 -2.81
N PHE A 247 -15.56 9.28 -3.15
CA PHE A 247 -15.31 8.84 -4.53
C PHE A 247 -16.63 8.37 -5.14
N LYS A 248 -17.23 9.21 -5.95
CA LYS A 248 -18.51 8.98 -6.62
C LYS A 248 -18.57 9.74 -7.94
N PRO A 249 -19.45 9.34 -8.86
CA PRO A 249 -19.66 10.10 -10.08
C PRO A 249 -20.00 11.56 -9.79
N GLY A 250 -19.45 12.46 -10.57
CA GLY A 250 -19.65 13.90 -10.47
C GLY A 250 -20.01 14.55 -11.81
N VAL A 251 -20.25 15.86 -11.79
CA VAL A 251 -20.48 16.64 -13.01
C VAL A 251 -19.14 16.93 -13.67
N LYS A 252 -18.76 16.12 -14.65
CA LYS A 252 -17.45 16.15 -15.33
C LYS A 252 -17.07 17.55 -15.83
N ALA A 253 -17.98 18.26 -16.50
CA ALA A 253 -17.72 19.58 -17.03
C ALA A 253 -17.35 20.59 -15.91
N ALA A 254 -18.05 20.56 -14.78
CA ALA A 254 -17.76 21.42 -13.64
C ALA A 254 -16.41 21.05 -12.97
N ALA A 255 -16.09 19.76 -12.87
CA ALA A 255 -14.78 19.31 -12.34
C ALA A 255 -13.63 19.80 -13.25
N ARG A 256 -13.79 19.69 -14.57
CA ARG A 256 -12.80 20.17 -15.55
C ARG A 256 -12.62 21.69 -15.48
N GLU A 257 -13.71 22.43 -15.34
CA GLU A 257 -13.67 23.89 -15.22
C GLU A 257 -12.84 24.30 -13.97
N ARG A 258 -13.13 23.72 -12.80
CA ARG A 258 -12.39 24.01 -11.57
C ARG A 258 -10.91 23.63 -11.62
N LEU A 259 -10.60 22.54 -12.36
CA LEU A 259 -9.20 22.09 -12.53
C LEU A 259 -8.46 22.81 -13.66
N GLY A 260 -9.16 23.60 -14.49
CA GLY A 260 -8.61 24.19 -15.70
C GLY A 260 -8.31 23.16 -16.79
N TRP A 261 -9.00 22.02 -16.80
CA TRP A 261 -8.81 20.95 -17.78
C TRP A 261 -9.71 21.14 -19.02
N PRO A 262 -9.25 20.73 -20.21
CA PRO A 262 -9.98 20.94 -21.45
C PRO A 262 -11.30 20.15 -21.49
N GLN A 263 -12.38 20.81 -21.96
CA GLN A 263 -13.71 20.20 -22.01
C GLN A 263 -13.83 19.12 -23.09
N GLU A 264 -13.26 19.34 -24.27
CA GLU A 264 -13.47 18.52 -25.45
C GLU A 264 -12.48 17.33 -25.59
N ALA A 265 -11.41 17.34 -24.79
CA ALA A 265 -10.41 16.29 -24.86
C ALA A 265 -10.88 14.98 -24.20
N LEU A 266 -10.37 13.83 -24.66
CA LEU A 266 -10.36 12.63 -23.83
C LEU A 266 -9.28 12.79 -22.76
N ILE A 267 -9.69 12.78 -21.51
CA ILE A 267 -8.78 12.91 -20.38
C ILE A 267 -8.45 11.54 -19.83
N VAL A 268 -7.20 11.16 -19.94
CA VAL A 268 -6.63 9.95 -19.34
C VAL A 268 -5.83 10.35 -18.11
N MET A 269 -6.17 9.78 -16.98
CA MET A 269 -5.51 10.04 -15.70
C MET A 269 -4.77 8.81 -15.20
N PHE A 270 -3.67 9.01 -14.51
CA PHE A 270 -3.03 8.00 -13.65
C PHE A 270 -2.51 8.65 -12.37
N ALA A 271 -2.50 7.88 -11.28
CA ALA A 271 -2.11 8.37 -9.97
C ALA A 271 -1.16 7.39 -9.27
N ALA A 272 -0.03 7.89 -8.82
CA ALA A 272 0.87 7.19 -7.91
C ALA A 272 1.89 8.18 -7.32
N ASN A 273 2.32 7.91 -6.11
CA ASN A 273 3.40 8.69 -5.51
C ASN A 273 4.73 8.35 -6.20
N GLY A 274 5.36 9.33 -6.85
CA GLY A 274 6.63 9.16 -7.56
C GLY A 274 6.54 8.23 -8.78
N VAL A 275 5.53 8.39 -9.63
CA VAL A 275 5.24 7.54 -10.81
C VAL A 275 6.48 7.20 -11.63
N ARG A 276 7.29 8.21 -11.97
CA ARG A 276 8.45 8.04 -12.88
C ARG A 276 9.59 7.23 -12.28
N GLN A 277 9.70 7.18 -10.95
CA GLN A 277 10.80 6.53 -10.23
C GLN A 277 10.34 5.21 -9.58
N SER A 278 9.06 4.92 -9.58
CA SER A 278 8.50 3.73 -8.96
C SER A 278 8.86 2.47 -9.75
N ILE A 279 9.52 1.52 -9.11
CA ILE A 279 9.82 0.21 -9.71
C ILE A 279 8.56 -0.68 -9.87
N TRP A 280 7.47 -0.32 -9.16
CA TRP A 280 6.19 -1.03 -9.18
C TRP A 280 5.29 -0.58 -10.33
N LYS A 281 5.39 0.70 -10.69
CA LYS A 281 4.63 1.32 -11.78
C LYS A 281 5.49 1.33 -13.03
N ASP A 282 4.98 0.77 -14.10
CA ASP A 282 5.72 0.66 -15.36
C ASP A 282 5.57 1.93 -16.19
N TYR A 283 6.17 3.04 -15.71
CA TYR A 283 6.10 4.31 -16.40
C TYR A 283 6.64 4.27 -17.85
N PRO A 284 7.75 3.55 -18.17
CA PRO A 284 8.19 3.41 -19.55
C PRO A 284 7.12 2.81 -20.48
N THR A 285 6.47 1.72 -20.06
CA THR A 285 5.36 1.10 -20.81
C THR A 285 4.17 2.06 -20.95
N MET A 286 3.82 2.77 -19.88
CA MET A 286 2.75 3.76 -19.86
C MET A 286 3.03 4.90 -20.82
N ARG A 287 4.25 5.46 -20.80
CA ARG A 287 4.68 6.54 -21.67
C ARG A 287 4.64 6.14 -23.16
N GLU A 288 5.07 4.93 -23.47
CA GLU A 288 5.01 4.40 -24.84
C GLU A 288 3.55 4.15 -25.28
N ALA A 289 2.70 3.63 -24.40
CA ALA A 289 1.26 3.50 -24.67
C ALA A 289 0.59 4.86 -24.96
N ILE A 290 0.95 5.89 -24.20
CA ILE A 290 0.47 7.27 -24.40
C ILE A 290 0.91 7.79 -25.78
N ARG A 291 2.16 7.58 -26.16
CA ARG A 291 2.69 7.98 -27.48
C ARG A 291 1.89 7.33 -28.62
N LEU A 292 1.73 6.01 -28.55
CA LEU A 292 1.01 5.23 -29.56
C LEU A 292 -0.49 5.57 -29.62
N ALA A 293 -1.12 5.81 -28.46
CA ALA A 293 -2.52 6.20 -28.39
C ALA A 293 -2.74 7.58 -29.02
N GLY A 294 -1.83 8.54 -28.81
CA GLY A 294 -1.88 9.86 -29.42
C GLY A 294 -1.88 9.82 -30.94
N GLU A 295 -1.18 8.86 -31.55
CA GLU A 295 -1.15 8.64 -32.99
C GLU A 295 -2.46 7.99 -33.54
N ARG A 296 -3.19 7.28 -32.69
CA ARG A 296 -4.38 6.47 -33.08
C ARG A 296 -5.72 7.11 -32.70
N ALA A 297 -5.72 8.27 -32.06
CA ALA A 297 -6.91 8.87 -31.45
C ALA A 297 -8.01 9.36 -32.39
N GLY A 298 -7.81 9.28 -33.72
CA GLY A 298 -8.86 9.61 -34.70
C GLY A 298 -9.32 11.07 -34.68
N GLY A 299 -8.44 12.01 -34.30
CA GLY A 299 -8.73 13.45 -34.30
C GLY A 299 -9.27 14.00 -32.97
N ARG A 300 -9.71 13.19 -32.03
CA ARG A 300 -10.07 13.65 -30.67
C ARG A 300 -8.80 13.97 -29.89
N PRO A 301 -8.64 15.17 -29.30
CA PRO A 301 -7.46 15.48 -28.50
C PRO A 301 -7.37 14.58 -27.28
N LEU A 302 -6.19 13.96 -27.04
CA LEU A 302 -5.86 13.22 -25.83
C LEU A 302 -5.06 14.11 -24.88
N ARG A 303 -5.42 14.09 -23.61
CA ARG A 303 -4.69 14.74 -22.54
C ARG A 303 -4.40 13.74 -21.42
N PHE A 304 -3.17 13.75 -20.95
CA PHE A 304 -2.72 12.82 -19.93
C PHE A 304 -2.27 13.58 -18.69
N PHE A 305 -2.85 13.21 -17.54
CA PHE A 305 -2.54 13.81 -16.25
C PHE A 305 -2.01 12.77 -15.28
N ALA A 306 -0.77 12.97 -14.82
CA ALA A 306 -0.11 12.17 -13.79
C ALA A 306 -0.21 12.87 -12.44
N ILE A 307 -0.86 12.24 -11.47
CA ILE A 307 -1.05 12.83 -10.13
C ILE A 307 -0.13 12.14 -9.12
N GLY A 308 0.56 12.95 -8.30
CA GLY A 308 1.47 12.49 -7.25
C GLY A 308 2.95 12.58 -7.60
N ASP A 309 3.29 13.27 -8.71
CA ASP A 309 4.66 13.55 -9.11
C ASP A 309 4.76 14.99 -9.64
N ALA A 310 5.41 15.88 -8.92
CA ALA A 310 5.60 17.25 -9.34
C ALA A 310 6.79 17.34 -10.31
N ALA A 311 6.50 17.52 -11.60
CA ALA A 311 7.51 17.61 -12.65
C ALA A 311 7.07 18.55 -13.79
N PRO A 312 8.03 19.04 -14.61
CA PRO A 312 7.70 19.69 -15.86
C PRO A 312 6.91 18.73 -16.78
N PRO A 313 6.00 19.27 -17.62
CA PRO A 313 5.31 18.47 -18.61
C PRO A 313 6.28 17.75 -19.54
N GLU A 314 5.92 16.55 -19.98
CA GLU A 314 6.70 15.72 -20.89
C GLU A 314 5.96 15.52 -22.22
N GLN A 315 6.68 15.59 -23.33
CA GLN A 315 6.15 15.27 -24.65
C GLN A 315 6.34 13.78 -24.94
N ALA A 316 5.26 13.09 -25.35
CA ALA A 316 5.26 11.70 -25.77
C ALA A 316 4.64 11.58 -27.18
N GLY A 317 5.44 11.73 -28.22
CA GLY A 317 4.95 11.87 -29.60
C GLY A 317 4.04 13.08 -29.77
N ALA A 318 2.83 12.89 -30.29
CA ALA A 318 1.81 13.94 -30.40
C ALA A 318 1.10 14.25 -29.08
N ALA A 319 1.23 13.39 -28.08
CA ALA A 319 0.58 13.55 -26.78
C ALA A 319 1.48 14.29 -25.79
N LYS A 320 0.85 15.00 -24.85
CA LYS A 320 1.49 15.71 -23.73
C LYS A 320 1.06 15.09 -22.41
N ILE A 321 2.03 14.79 -21.54
CA ILE A 321 1.81 14.34 -20.17
C ILE A 321 2.02 15.52 -19.22
N GLU A 322 1.02 15.85 -18.43
CA GLU A 322 1.08 16.87 -17.41
C GLU A 322 1.21 16.24 -16.03
N PHE A 323 2.22 16.65 -15.27
CA PHE A 323 2.47 16.13 -13.93
C PHE A 323 1.91 17.09 -12.89
N LEU A 324 1.10 16.55 -11.99
CA LEU A 324 0.47 17.30 -10.92
C LEU A 324 0.99 16.80 -9.56
N PRO A 325 1.23 17.70 -8.62
CA PRO A 325 1.66 17.32 -7.29
C PRO A 325 0.62 16.43 -6.60
N TYR A 326 1.06 15.76 -5.55
CA TYR A 326 0.19 15.00 -4.67
C TYR A 326 -1.00 15.86 -4.19
N ARG A 327 -2.20 15.26 -4.14
CA ARG A 327 -3.43 15.87 -3.63
C ARG A 327 -4.03 15.02 -2.52
N ASP A 328 -4.36 15.63 -1.39
CA ASP A 328 -5.03 14.95 -0.26
C ASP A 328 -6.44 14.44 -0.62
N SER A 329 -7.13 15.12 -1.54
CA SER A 329 -8.44 14.71 -2.06
C SER A 329 -8.42 14.72 -3.59
N PRO A 330 -8.07 13.58 -4.21
CA PRO A 330 -8.01 13.46 -5.67
C PRO A 330 -9.37 13.18 -6.34
N ALA A 331 -10.46 13.06 -5.59
CA ALA A 331 -11.79 12.68 -6.11
C ALA A 331 -12.22 13.55 -7.30
N GLU A 332 -12.00 14.85 -7.23
CA GLU A 332 -12.32 15.78 -8.32
C GLU A 332 -11.54 15.49 -9.61
N CYS A 333 -10.28 15.04 -9.49
CA CYS A 333 -9.47 14.65 -10.65
C CYS A 333 -10.05 13.38 -11.32
N TYR A 334 -10.50 12.41 -10.54
CA TYR A 334 -11.20 11.24 -11.09
C TYR A 334 -12.51 11.66 -11.77
N GLN A 335 -13.30 12.52 -11.14
CA GLN A 335 -14.57 13.03 -11.74
C GLN A 335 -14.35 13.77 -13.06
N ALA A 336 -13.21 14.43 -13.25
CA ALA A 336 -12.82 15.12 -14.47
C ALA A 336 -12.29 14.17 -15.57
N ALA A 337 -11.82 12.98 -15.21
CA ALA A 337 -11.23 12.03 -16.14
C ALA A 337 -12.28 11.24 -16.95
N ASP A 338 -11.89 10.77 -18.11
CA ASP A 338 -12.67 9.82 -18.93
C ASP A 338 -12.19 8.39 -18.76
N VAL A 339 -10.87 8.20 -18.55
CA VAL A 339 -10.22 6.90 -18.44
C VAL A 339 -9.14 6.97 -17.37
N TYR A 340 -9.01 5.93 -16.58
CA TYR A 340 -7.90 5.72 -15.66
C TYR A 340 -6.92 4.69 -16.25
N LEU A 341 -5.67 5.07 -16.43
CA LEU A 341 -4.60 4.20 -16.94
C LEU A 341 -3.74 3.68 -15.80
N HIS A 342 -3.55 2.36 -15.69
CA HIS A 342 -2.76 1.75 -14.63
C HIS A 342 -1.80 0.69 -15.17
N ALA A 343 -0.63 1.11 -15.65
CA ALA A 343 0.43 0.17 -15.99
C ALA A 343 1.28 -0.12 -14.74
N ALA A 344 1.29 -1.36 -14.31
CA ALA A 344 2.08 -1.84 -13.17
C ALA A 344 2.83 -3.12 -13.53
N ARG A 345 3.99 -3.31 -12.92
CA ARG A 345 4.74 -4.58 -12.94
C ARG A 345 4.35 -5.47 -11.77
N ALA A 346 3.87 -4.85 -10.69
CA ALA A 346 3.45 -5.54 -9.48
C ALA A 346 2.52 -4.64 -8.67
N ASP A 347 1.37 -5.17 -8.28
CA ASP A 347 0.47 -4.55 -7.31
C ASP A 347 -0.40 -5.63 -6.66
N THR A 348 -0.66 -5.51 -5.37
CA THR A 348 -1.48 -6.49 -4.65
C THR A 348 -2.97 -6.21 -4.78
N PHE A 349 -3.38 -4.94 -4.63
CA PHE A 349 -4.77 -4.50 -4.75
C PHE A 349 -4.85 -2.97 -4.67
N PRO A 350 -4.51 -2.24 -5.76
CA PRO A 350 -4.37 -0.78 -5.74
C PRO A 350 -5.69 -0.06 -5.44
N THR A 351 -5.69 0.79 -4.42
CA THR A 351 -6.87 1.60 -4.06
C THR A 351 -7.21 2.63 -5.13
N THR A 352 -6.24 3.11 -5.89
CA THR A 352 -6.44 4.07 -6.99
C THR A 352 -7.32 3.52 -8.12
N ILE A 353 -7.33 2.21 -8.34
CA ILE A 353 -8.29 1.56 -9.26
C ILE A 353 -9.70 1.62 -8.65
N LEU A 354 -9.86 1.33 -7.36
CA LEU A 354 -11.16 1.41 -6.70
C LEU A 354 -11.71 2.84 -6.69
N GLU A 355 -10.85 3.84 -6.48
CA GLU A 355 -11.18 5.25 -6.53
C GLU A 355 -11.69 5.67 -7.93
N ALA A 356 -11.01 5.20 -8.98
CA ALA A 356 -11.43 5.42 -10.37
C ALA A 356 -12.80 4.77 -10.67
N LEU A 357 -12.94 3.48 -10.35
CA LEU A 357 -14.20 2.75 -10.57
C LEU A 357 -15.36 3.39 -9.82
N ALA A 358 -15.15 3.75 -8.54
CA ALA A 358 -16.18 4.41 -7.72
C ALA A 358 -16.62 5.76 -8.30
N CYS A 359 -15.71 6.53 -8.89
CA CYS A 359 -16.02 7.77 -9.60
C CYS A 359 -16.68 7.53 -10.99
N GLY A 360 -16.90 6.29 -11.39
CA GLY A 360 -17.43 5.95 -12.71
C GLY A 360 -16.40 6.20 -13.83
N VAL A 361 -15.13 5.92 -13.58
CA VAL A 361 -14.06 6.06 -14.57
C VAL A 361 -13.59 4.67 -14.99
N PRO A 362 -13.82 4.24 -16.23
CA PRO A 362 -13.34 2.96 -16.74
C PRO A 362 -11.82 2.88 -16.68
N VAL A 363 -11.31 1.70 -16.34
CA VAL A 363 -9.89 1.47 -16.10
C VAL A 363 -9.26 0.69 -17.25
N VAL A 364 -8.10 1.14 -17.74
CA VAL A 364 -7.23 0.35 -18.63
C VAL A 364 -5.99 -0.02 -17.84
N ALA A 365 -5.78 -1.30 -17.57
CA ALA A 365 -4.71 -1.74 -16.66
C ALA A 365 -3.99 -2.99 -17.15
N THR A 366 -2.75 -3.18 -16.63
CA THR A 366 -2.01 -4.43 -16.79
C THR A 366 -2.53 -5.51 -15.84
N ALA A 367 -2.68 -6.74 -16.33
CA ALA A 367 -3.19 -7.90 -15.59
C ALA A 367 -2.10 -8.50 -14.69
N VAL A 368 -1.75 -7.80 -13.60
CA VAL A 368 -0.75 -8.26 -12.62
C VAL A 368 -1.32 -8.27 -11.20
N GLY A 369 -0.86 -9.20 -10.39
CA GLY A 369 -1.25 -9.29 -8.98
C GLY A 369 -2.74 -9.44 -8.78
N GLY A 370 -3.33 -8.63 -7.90
CA GLY A 370 -4.77 -8.60 -7.64
C GLY A 370 -5.57 -7.68 -8.56
N ILE A 371 -4.95 -7.00 -9.53
CA ILE A 371 -5.66 -6.10 -10.47
C ILE A 371 -6.77 -6.81 -11.25
N PRO A 372 -6.59 -8.06 -11.75
CA PRO A 372 -7.66 -8.78 -12.43
C PRO A 372 -8.90 -9.05 -11.58
N GLU A 373 -8.78 -9.00 -10.25
CA GLU A 373 -9.91 -9.17 -9.35
C GLU A 373 -10.74 -7.88 -9.17
N GLN A 374 -10.18 -6.74 -9.56
CA GLN A 374 -10.82 -5.42 -9.44
C GLN A 374 -11.61 -5.02 -10.69
N ILE A 375 -11.19 -5.48 -11.86
CA ILE A 375 -11.70 -5.05 -13.17
C ILE A 375 -12.45 -6.21 -13.83
N ILE A 376 -13.66 -5.98 -14.28
CA ILE A 376 -14.40 -6.88 -15.16
C ILE A 376 -14.03 -6.51 -16.59
N ASP A 377 -13.20 -7.34 -17.24
CA ASP A 377 -12.68 -7.04 -18.58
C ASP A 377 -13.79 -6.89 -19.62
N GLY A 378 -13.75 -5.80 -20.37
CA GLY A 378 -14.79 -5.44 -21.34
C GLY A 378 -16.03 -4.77 -20.74
N GLU A 379 -16.21 -4.74 -19.41
CA GLU A 379 -17.40 -4.18 -18.74
C GLU A 379 -17.07 -2.95 -17.89
N THR A 380 -16.11 -3.06 -16.96
CA THR A 380 -15.70 -1.92 -16.09
C THR A 380 -14.38 -1.30 -16.55
N GLY A 381 -13.72 -1.91 -17.53
CA GLY A 381 -12.45 -1.50 -18.07
C GLY A 381 -11.85 -2.55 -18.98
N PHE A 382 -10.53 -2.46 -19.20
CA PHE A 382 -9.78 -3.42 -20.00
C PHE A 382 -8.52 -3.89 -19.27
N LEU A 383 -8.25 -5.18 -19.38
CA LEU A 383 -7.03 -5.82 -18.90
C LEU A 383 -6.12 -6.17 -20.09
N VAL A 384 -4.84 -5.90 -19.96
CA VAL A 384 -3.81 -6.23 -20.97
C VAL A 384 -2.61 -6.91 -20.30
N PRO A 385 -1.77 -7.65 -21.05
CA PRO A 385 -0.55 -8.22 -20.50
C PRO A 385 0.40 -7.14 -19.94
N ALA A 386 1.22 -7.49 -18.93
CA ALA A 386 2.24 -6.61 -18.41
C ALA A 386 3.29 -6.26 -19.47
N GLY A 387 3.69 -4.98 -19.54
CA GLY A 387 4.69 -4.49 -20.49
C GLY A 387 4.17 -4.30 -21.93
N ASP A 388 2.90 -4.59 -22.20
CA ASP A 388 2.32 -4.49 -23.55
C ASP A 388 1.77 -3.07 -23.81
N ALA A 389 2.68 -2.14 -24.18
CA ALA A 389 2.31 -0.78 -24.53
C ALA A 389 1.39 -0.70 -25.77
N PRO A 390 1.60 -1.48 -26.85
CA PRO A 390 0.67 -1.53 -27.99
C PRO A 390 -0.77 -1.89 -27.60
N ALA A 391 -0.96 -2.90 -26.73
CA ALA A 391 -2.29 -3.31 -26.28
C ALA A 391 -2.95 -2.22 -25.42
N LEU A 392 -2.21 -1.59 -24.50
CA LEU A 392 -2.71 -0.43 -23.74
C LEU A 392 -3.17 0.69 -24.68
N ALA A 393 -2.36 1.03 -25.68
CA ALA A 393 -2.66 2.08 -26.66
C ALA A 393 -3.90 1.76 -27.49
N GLU A 394 -4.08 0.51 -27.90
CA GLU A 394 -5.27 0.05 -28.62
C GLU A 394 -6.55 0.25 -27.80
N ARG A 395 -6.52 -0.13 -26.52
CA ARG A 395 -7.68 0.05 -25.62
C ARG A 395 -7.97 1.53 -25.38
N LEU A 396 -6.96 2.36 -25.19
CA LEU A 396 -7.13 3.82 -25.08
C LEU A 396 -7.72 4.43 -26.38
N ALA A 397 -7.22 4.04 -27.55
CA ALA A 397 -7.74 4.50 -28.83
C ALA A 397 -9.19 4.08 -29.05
N ARG A 398 -9.54 2.84 -28.69
CA ARG A 398 -10.93 2.34 -28.76
C ARG A 398 -11.88 3.18 -27.90
N LEU A 399 -11.47 3.53 -26.68
CA LEU A 399 -12.26 4.40 -25.78
C LEU A 399 -12.33 5.83 -26.33
N ALA A 400 -11.27 6.35 -26.96
CA ALA A 400 -11.26 7.66 -27.57
C ALA A 400 -12.27 7.77 -28.76
N GLN A 401 -12.42 6.69 -29.51
CA GLN A 401 -13.30 6.60 -30.68
C GLN A 401 -14.75 6.25 -30.33
N SER A 402 -15.03 5.79 -29.11
CA SER A 402 -16.37 5.33 -28.72
C SER A 402 -16.83 5.97 -27.39
N PRO A 403 -17.36 7.20 -27.41
CA PRO A 403 -17.90 7.85 -26.21
C PRO A 403 -19.05 7.06 -25.55
N GLU A 404 -19.77 6.26 -26.31
CA GLU A 404 -20.86 5.41 -25.82
C GLU A 404 -20.32 4.27 -24.99
N LEU A 405 -19.22 3.64 -25.42
CA LEU A 405 -18.55 2.61 -24.66
C LEU A 405 -18.01 3.17 -23.33
N VAL A 406 -17.40 4.37 -23.35
CA VAL A 406 -16.96 5.06 -22.12
C VAL A 406 -18.12 5.27 -21.16
N ARG A 407 -19.28 5.74 -21.64
CA ARG A 407 -20.47 5.94 -20.79
C ARG A 407 -21.03 4.62 -20.23
N ALA A 408 -21.09 3.57 -21.04
CA ALA A 408 -21.55 2.27 -20.60
C ALA A 408 -20.63 1.68 -19.52
N MET A 409 -19.31 1.70 -19.77
CA MET A 409 -18.32 1.25 -18.79
C MET A 409 -18.32 2.10 -17.52
N ALA A 410 -18.49 3.40 -17.61
CA ALA A 410 -18.55 4.30 -16.45
C ALA A 410 -19.72 3.95 -15.51
N ALA A 411 -20.90 3.68 -16.08
CA ALA A 411 -22.06 3.26 -15.31
C ALA A 411 -21.88 1.88 -14.66
N ALA A 412 -21.23 0.93 -15.36
CA ALA A 412 -20.90 -0.39 -14.82
C ALA A 412 -19.87 -0.28 -13.70
N ALA A 413 -18.81 0.50 -13.91
CA ALA A 413 -17.71 0.70 -12.96
C ALA A 413 -18.20 1.23 -11.60
N SER A 414 -19.05 2.28 -11.60
CA SER A 414 -19.52 2.86 -10.35
C SER A 414 -20.47 1.94 -9.59
N ARG A 415 -21.31 1.16 -10.27
CA ARG A 415 -22.16 0.14 -9.63
C ARG A 415 -21.32 -0.98 -9.03
N ASP A 416 -20.40 -1.54 -9.82
CA ASP A 416 -19.50 -2.62 -9.38
C ASP A 416 -18.66 -2.22 -8.15
N ALA A 417 -18.11 -1.00 -8.15
CA ALA A 417 -17.36 -0.49 -7.02
C ALA A 417 -18.22 -0.33 -5.75
N ALA A 418 -19.45 0.16 -5.88
CA ALA A 418 -20.37 0.29 -4.76
C ALA A 418 -20.76 -1.08 -4.20
N ASP A 419 -21.00 -2.06 -5.05
CA ASP A 419 -21.46 -3.40 -4.67
C ASP A 419 -20.34 -4.24 -4.06
N ARG A 420 -19.14 -4.23 -4.65
CA ARG A 420 -18.03 -5.12 -4.24
C ARG A 420 -17.02 -4.46 -3.32
N PHE A 421 -16.79 -3.15 -3.45
CA PHE A 421 -15.64 -2.47 -2.88
C PHE A 421 -15.99 -1.25 -2.02
N SER A 422 -17.23 -1.09 -1.57
CA SER A 422 -17.56 0.00 -0.64
C SER A 422 -16.77 -0.15 0.68
N LEU A 423 -16.36 0.99 1.26
CA LEU A 423 -15.72 1.05 2.57
C LEU A 423 -16.59 0.39 3.65
N GLU A 424 -17.91 0.62 3.60
CA GLU A 424 -18.87 0.04 4.52
C GLU A 424 -18.83 -1.50 4.49
N ARG A 425 -18.80 -2.11 3.29
CA ARG A 425 -18.69 -3.55 3.13
C ARG A 425 -17.39 -4.10 3.71
N MET A 426 -16.27 -3.46 3.43
CA MET A 426 -14.97 -3.84 4.01
C MET A 426 -15.03 -3.78 5.54
N VAL A 427 -15.49 -2.66 6.09
CA VAL A 427 -15.56 -2.45 7.55
C VAL A 427 -16.47 -3.47 8.22
N SER A 428 -17.67 -3.71 7.68
CA SER A 428 -18.61 -4.70 8.22
C SER A 428 -18.00 -6.10 8.26
N THR A 429 -17.25 -6.47 7.21
CA THR A 429 -16.56 -7.76 7.14
C THR A 429 -15.44 -7.86 8.18
N TYR A 430 -14.67 -6.78 8.42
CA TYR A 430 -13.67 -6.76 9.49
C TYR A 430 -14.32 -6.79 10.88
N VAL A 431 -15.40 -6.08 11.11
CA VAL A 431 -16.14 -6.12 12.39
C VAL A 431 -16.64 -7.53 12.70
N GLN A 432 -17.16 -8.23 11.69
CA GLN A 432 -17.52 -9.63 11.82
C GLN A 432 -16.30 -10.50 12.17
N LEU A 433 -15.19 -10.34 11.47
CA LEU A 433 -13.96 -11.08 11.73
C LEU A 433 -13.43 -10.82 13.14
N TYR A 434 -13.47 -9.57 13.64
CA TYR A 434 -13.07 -9.26 15.03
C TYR A 434 -13.92 -10.03 16.04
N ARG A 435 -15.24 -10.08 15.84
CA ARG A 435 -16.14 -10.87 16.73
C ARG A 435 -15.79 -12.36 16.69
N GLU A 436 -15.61 -12.92 15.50
CA GLU A 436 -15.25 -14.33 15.30
C GLU A 436 -13.95 -14.72 16.04
N VAL A 437 -12.89 -13.90 15.93
CA VAL A 437 -11.60 -14.22 16.58
C VAL A 437 -11.65 -14.02 18.11
N ILE A 438 -12.45 -13.08 18.60
CA ILE A 438 -12.67 -12.87 20.03
C ILE A 438 -13.44 -14.08 20.62
N GLU A 439 -14.50 -14.53 19.97
CA GLU A 439 -15.32 -15.67 20.41
C GLU A 439 -14.51 -16.97 20.39
N GLN A 440 -13.78 -17.23 19.33
CA GLN A 440 -12.90 -18.40 19.23
C GLN A 440 -11.91 -18.46 20.40
N ARG A 441 -11.36 -17.32 20.80
CA ARG A 441 -10.40 -17.26 21.92
C ARG A 441 -11.02 -17.53 23.28
N LYS A 442 -12.30 -17.20 23.49
CA LYS A 442 -13.01 -17.47 24.74
C LYS A 442 -13.35 -18.95 24.92
N GLY A 443 -13.43 -19.70 23.81
CA GLY A 443 -13.74 -21.12 23.79
C GLY A 443 -12.52 -22.06 23.87
N THR A 444 -11.30 -21.51 23.84
CA THR A 444 -10.03 -22.23 24.01
C THR A 444 -9.37 -21.87 25.35
#